data_f6c59e8e7f553d552400a79fe5fb15a5
#
_entry.id   f6c59e8e7f553d552400a79fe5fb15a5
#
_cell.length_a   1.000
_cell.length_b   1.000
_cell.length_c   1.000
_cell.angle_alpha   90.00
_cell.angle_beta   90.00
_cell.angle_gamma   90.00
#
_symmetry.space_group_name_H-M   'P 1'
#
loop_
_entity.id
_entity.type
_entity.pdbx_description
1 polymer ?
#
loop_
_entity_poly.entity_id
_entity_poly.type
_entity_poly.pdbx_seq_one_letter_code
_entity_poly.pdbx_strand_id
1 'polypeptide(L)'
;MESILDIEEKFDILKLRKVNFTLGRDILKNRLEELRKQRGIKQEDLASELEVSRQTIGSLENGRYNPSIILAFKIARYFDMSIEEIFIYEEG
;
A
#
# COMPACT_ATOMS: atom_id res chain seq x y z
N MET A 1 14.32 -23.34 20.66
CA MET A 1 14.00 -22.72 20.61
C MET A 1 13.07 -22.54 20.21
N GLU A 2 12.63 -22.36 20.24
CA GLU A 2 11.78 -22.11 19.93
C GLU A 2 11.77 -21.43 19.37
N SER A 3 11.95 -21.41 19.13
CA SER A 3 12.06 -20.76 18.65
C SER A 3 11.44 -19.87 18.12
N ILE A 4 11.80 -19.28 17.57
CA ILE A 4 11.32 -18.35 16.92
C ILE A 4 10.37 -18.79 16.12
N LEU A 5 10.48 -19.78 15.66
CA LEU A 5 9.65 -20.32 14.86
C LEU A 5 8.51 -20.57 15.52
N ASP A 6 8.57 -21.06 16.44
CA ASP A 6 7.43 -21.36 17.01
C ASP A 6 6.78 -20.16 17.27
N ILE A 7 7.31 -19.26 17.48
CA ILE A 7 6.77 -18.14 17.74
C ILE A 7 6.12 -17.65 16.66
N GLU A 8 6.65 -17.62 15.73
CA GLU A 8 6.07 -17.14 14.71
C GLU A 8 5.10 -17.89 14.25
N GLU A 9 5.17 -19.03 14.38
CA GLU A 9 4.25 -19.75 13.88
C GLU A 9 3.13 -19.58 14.63
N LYS A 10 3.17 -19.60 15.71
CA LYS A 10 2.07 -19.52 16.38
C LYS A 10 1.57 -18.25 16.29
N PHE A 11 2.22 -17.45 16.23
CA PHE A 11 1.81 -16.24 16.26
C PHE A 11 1.32 -15.81 15.04
N ASP A 12 1.79 -16.09 14.18
CA ASP A 12 1.40 -15.58 13.06
C ASP A 12 0.48 -16.32 12.49
N ILE A 13 0.57 -17.45 12.61
CA ILE A 13 -0.27 -18.17 12.04
C ILE A 13 -1.49 -17.85 12.47
N LEU A 14 -1.70 -17.90 13.56
CA LEU A 14 -2.86 -17.63 13.97
C LEU A 14 -3.20 -16.33 13.79
N LYS A 15 -2.53 -15.56 14.11
CA LYS A 15 -2.92 -14.31 14.04
C LYS A 15 -2.96 -13.96 12.74
N LEU A 16 -2.36 -14.47 12.05
CA LEU A 16 -2.25 -14.11 10.85
C LEU A 16 -3.32 -14.59 10.20
N ARG A 17 -3.68 -15.64 10.43
CA ARG A 17 -4.63 -16.15 9.75
C ARG A 17 -5.77 -15.50 10.04
N LYS A 18 -5.91 -15.17 11.07
CA LYS A 18 -7.08 -14.67 11.39
C LYS A 18 -7.13 -13.46 10.71
N VAL A 19 -6.18 -12.98 10.39
CA VAL A 19 -6.13 -11.83 9.78
C VAL A 19 -6.54 -11.87 8.48
N ASN A 20 -6.10 -12.62 7.82
CA ASN A 20 -6.35 -12.54 6.57
C ASN A 20 -7.59 -12.87 6.20
N PHE A 21 -8.06 -13.65 6.58
CA PHE A 21 -9.16 -14.01 6.04
C PHE A 21 -10.15 -13.29 6.57
N THR A 22 -9.91 -12.52 7.21
CA THR A 22 -10.86 -11.83 7.73
C THR A 22 -11.67 -11.41 6.79
N LEU A 23 -11.72 -11.96 5.95
CA LEU A 23 -12.61 -11.60 5.06
C LEU A 23 -12.42 -10.32 4.57
N GLY A 24 -11.34 -9.91 4.39
CA GLY A 24 -11.20 -8.73 3.75
C GLY A 24 -11.69 -7.55 4.41
N ARG A 25 -11.67 -7.49 5.65
CA ARG A 25 -12.12 -6.34 6.23
C ARG A 25 -11.09 -5.31 6.33
N ASP A 26 -9.81 -5.63 6.20
CA ASP A 26 -8.76 -4.65 6.30
C ASP A 26 -8.75 -3.81 5.05
N ILE A 27 -8.65 -2.52 5.22
CA ILE A 27 -8.69 -1.59 4.12
C ILE A 27 -7.47 -0.73 4.11
N LEU A 28 -6.87 -0.55 2.95
CA LEU A 28 -5.75 0.36 2.80
C LEU A 28 -6.22 1.48 1.91
N LYS A 29 -6.40 2.64 2.49
CA LYS A 29 -6.80 3.81 1.72
C LYS A 29 -5.55 4.59 1.40
N ASN A 30 -5.60 5.42 0.39
CA ASN A 30 -4.43 6.24 0.09
C ASN A 30 -4.84 7.61 -0.39
N ARG A 31 -3.89 8.51 -0.34
CA ARG A 31 -4.10 9.88 -0.73
C ARG A 31 -3.41 10.18 -2.05
N LEU A 32 -3.11 9.15 -2.83
CA LEU A 32 -2.32 9.33 -4.04
C LEU A 32 -2.97 10.29 -5.03
N GLU A 33 -4.27 10.10 -5.28
CA GLU A 33 -4.95 10.96 -6.23
C GLU A 33 -4.96 12.41 -5.74
N GLU A 34 -5.22 12.60 -4.45
CA GLU A 34 -5.23 13.92 -3.88
C GLU A 34 -3.88 14.59 -4.04
N LEU A 35 -2.81 13.89 -3.70
CA LEU A 35 -1.48 14.48 -3.78
C LEU A 35 -1.09 14.75 -5.22
N ARG A 36 -1.46 13.85 -6.12
CA ARG A 36 -1.16 14.05 -7.52
C ARG A 36 -1.85 15.30 -8.05
N LYS A 37 -3.12 15.45 -7.71
CA LYS A 37 -3.87 16.60 -8.21
C LYS A 37 -3.38 17.90 -7.61
N GLN A 38 -2.94 17.86 -6.35
CA GLN A 38 -2.39 19.05 -5.74
C GLN A 38 -1.15 19.54 -6.48
N ARG A 39 -0.42 18.64 -7.11
CA ARG A 39 0.75 19.03 -7.86
C ARG A 39 0.45 19.26 -9.33
N GLY A 40 -0.80 19.09 -9.73
CA GLY A 40 -1.16 19.31 -11.13
C GLY A 40 -0.57 18.29 -12.08
N ILE A 41 -0.36 17.05 -11.62
CA ILE A 41 0.28 16.04 -12.44
C ILE A 41 -0.75 15.08 -12.98
N LYS A 42 -0.61 14.70 -14.24
CA LYS A 42 -1.53 13.74 -14.83
C LYS A 42 -1.14 12.34 -14.42
N GLN A 43 -2.09 11.40 -14.47
CA GLN A 43 -1.80 10.02 -14.12
C GLN A 43 -0.66 9.46 -14.95
N GLU A 44 -0.65 9.73 -16.25
CA GLU A 44 0.40 9.19 -17.09
C GLU A 44 1.76 9.76 -16.77
N ASP A 45 1.83 11.00 -16.33
CA ASP A 45 3.09 11.60 -15.99
C ASP A 45 3.62 11.01 -14.68
N LEU A 46 2.73 10.80 -13.72
CA LEU A 46 3.15 10.18 -12.47
C LEU A 46 3.58 8.75 -12.73
N ALA A 47 2.87 8.03 -13.58
CA ALA A 47 3.21 6.67 -13.92
C ALA A 47 4.61 6.59 -14.50
N SER A 48 4.92 7.53 -15.39
CA SER A 48 6.23 7.56 -16.01
C SER A 48 7.32 7.79 -14.97
N GLU A 49 7.07 8.71 -14.03
CA GLU A 49 8.05 9.00 -13.01
C GLU A 49 8.27 7.80 -12.09
N LEU A 50 7.24 7.05 -11.82
CA LEU A 50 7.35 5.91 -10.94
C LEU A 50 7.67 4.61 -11.69
N GLU A 51 7.79 4.71 -13.01
CA GLU A 51 8.14 3.57 -13.84
C GLU A 51 7.10 2.46 -13.78
N VAL A 52 5.85 2.83 -13.82
CA VAL A 52 4.75 1.86 -13.85
C VAL A 52 3.79 2.31 -14.94
N SER A 53 2.79 1.50 -15.24
CA SER A 53 1.83 1.85 -16.27
C SER A 53 0.82 2.84 -15.70
N ARG A 54 0.17 3.60 -16.58
CA ARG A 54 -0.86 4.51 -16.15
C ARG A 54 -2.00 3.74 -15.51
N GLN A 55 -2.26 2.53 -16.01
CA GLN A 55 -3.32 1.71 -15.46
C GLN A 55 -3.02 1.35 -14.01
N THR A 56 -1.76 1.15 -13.68
CA THR A 56 -1.37 0.86 -12.31
C THR A 56 -1.70 2.05 -11.41
N ILE A 57 -1.43 3.27 -11.87
CA ILE A 57 -1.74 4.46 -11.08
C ILE A 57 -3.25 4.54 -10.88
N GLY A 58 -4.04 4.32 -11.93
CA GLY A 58 -5.48 4.36 -11.80
C GLY A 58 -6.01 3.33 -10.81
N SER A 59 -5.47 2.12 -10.86
CA SER A 59 -5.91 1.08 -9.95
C SER A 59 -5.53 1.38 -8.52
N LEU A 60 -4.35 2.00 -8.30
CA LEU A 60 -3.96 2.38 -6.97
C LEU A 60 -4.91 3.46 -6.45
N GLU A 61 -5.20 4.46 -7.26
CA GLU A 61 -6.04 5.56 -6.80
C GLU A 61 -7.46 5.10 -6.51
N ASN A 62 -7.92 4.10 -7.24
CA ASN A 62 -9.25 3.58 -7.01
C ASN A 62 -9.32 2.57 -5.88
N GLY A 63 -8.21 2.24 -5.29
CA GLY A 63 -8.20 1.28 -4.19
C GLY A 63 -8.34 -0.15 -4.61
N ARG A 64 -8.20 -0.45 -5.91
CA ARG A 64 -8.33 -1.82 -6.36
C ARG A 64 -7.07 -2.61 -6.27
N TYR A 65 -5.99 -1.98 -5.95
CA TYR A 65 -4.68 -2.60 -6.00
C TYR A 65 -3.81 -1.98 -4.92
N ASN A 66 -3.14 -2.78 -4.15
CA ASN A 66 -2.22 -2.27 -3.16
C ASN A 66 -0.82 -2.32 -3.76
N PRO A 67 -0.01 -1.31 -3.55
CA PRO A 67 1.29 -1.27 -4.18
C PRO A 67 2.23 -2.30 -3.59
N SER A 68 3.22 -2.71 -4.37
CA SER A 68 4.31 -3.50 -3.83
C SER A 68 5.04 -2.60 -2.86
N ILE A 69 5.84 -3.19 -1.99
CA ILE A 69 6.56 -2.39 -1.03
C ILE A 69 7.53 -1.45 -1.74
N ILE A 70 8.11 -1.89 -2.84
CA ILE A 70 9.04 -1.03 -3.57
C ILE A 70 8.30 0.15 -4.16
N LEU A 71 7.13 -0.09 -4.73
CA LEU A 71 6.37 1.00 -5.33
C LEU A 71 5.92 1.97 -4.24
N ALA A 72 5.54 1.47 -3.07
CA ALA A 72 5.14 2.34 -1.97
C ALA A 72 6.30 3.27 -1.58
N PHE A 73 7.53 2.75 -1.53
CA PHE A 73 8.66 3.59 -1.22
C PHE A 73 8.93 4.60 -2.33
N LYS A 74 8.76 4.22 -3.60
CA LYS A 74 8.96 5.15 -4.68
C LYS A 74 7.96 6.30 -4.60
N ILE A 75 6.72 5.98 -4.28
CA ILE A 75 5.69 6.98 -4.15
C ILE A 75 6.02 7.93 -3.00
N ALA A 76 6.41 7.36 -1.87
CA ALA A 76 6.73 8.17 -0.70
C ALA A 76 7.88 9.13 -1.00
N ARG A 77 8.91 8.63 -1.69
CA ARG A 77 10.02 9.47 -2.01
C ARG A 77 9.66 10.55 -3.02
N TYR A 78 8.82 10.20 -3.98
CA TYR A 78 8.43 11.17 -4.99
C TYR A 78 7.70 12.34 -4.35
N PHE A 79 6.82 12.07 -3.37
CA PHE A 79 6.09 13.13 -2.73
C PHE A 79 6.77 13.66 -1.47
N ASP A 80 7.94 13.10 -1.13
CA ASP A 80 8.70 13.52 0.05
C ASP A 80 7.83 13.40 1.30
N MET A 81 7.17 12.28 1.44
CA MET A 81 6.29 12.02 2.58
C MET A 81 6.56 10.60 3.06
N SER A 82 6.12 10.28 4.25
CA SER A 82 6.28 8.93 4.74
C SER A 82 5.19 8.06 4.14
N ILE A 83 5.39 6.77 4.14
CA ILE A 83 4.38 5.86 3.64
C ILE A 83 3.12 6.03 4.44
N GLU A 84 3.23 6.18 5.75
CA GLU A 84 2.05 6.29 6.61
C GLU A 84 1.27 7.58 6.35
N GLU A 85 1.90 8.58 5.80
CA GLU A 85 1.17 9.79 5.47
C GLU A 85 0.37 9.64 4.18
N ILE A 86 0.77 8.70 3.35
CA ILE A 86 0.10 8.50 2.06
C ILE A 86 -0.87 7.35 2.11
N PHE A 87 -0.48 6.24 2.75
CA PHE A 87 -1.31 5.05 2.82
C PHE A 87 -1.85 4.89 4.22
N ILE A 88 -3.16 4.81 4.35
CA ILE A 88 -3.81 4.77 5.65
C ILE A 88 -4.45 3.42 5.82
N TYR A 89 -3.97 2.66 6.79
CA TYR A 89 -4.47 1.31 7.02
C TYR A 89 -5.59 1.36 8.06
N GLU A 90 -6.68 0.72 7.75
CA GLU A 90 -7.79 0.63 8.68
C GLU A 90 -8.14 -0.82 8.87
N GLU A 91 -8.20 -1.26 10.11
CA GLU A 91 -8.57 -2.63 10.41
C GLU A 91 -10.07 -2.74 10.32
N GLY A 92 -10.52 -3.81 9.74
CA GLY A 92 -11.96 -4.00 9.56
C GLY A 92 -12.63 -4.78 10.64
#